data_8c4154bd730234af9368d6d23285a7e1
#
_entry.id   8c4154bd730234af9368d6d23285a7e1
#
_cell.length_a   1.000
_cell.length_b   1.000
_cell.length_c   1.000
_cell.angle_alpha   90.00
_cell.angle_beta   90.00
_cell.angle_gamma   90.00
#
_symmetry.space_group_name_H-M   'P 1'
#
loop_
_entity.id
_entity.type
_entity.pdbx_description
1 polymer ?
#
loop_
_entity_poly.entity_id
_entity_poly.type
_entity_poly.pdbx_seq_one_letter_code
_entity_poly.pdbx_strand_id
1 'polypeptide(L)'
;MTNFVSTRSLLLLCSAIFLGASTLAAAKGSSLDGTYILDQTDSDNINEVIETAVGKLNFLTRDIARGRLEKLNPAYRKVAIISSPDEISVTVDNQRPLQTPVKGAPVAWVGPDGGKVKASMQLAGRRLAQTFTSADGRRVNDYTLSPDGRTLTMQVTETSPRLSQTITYKQVYRRAS
;
A
#
# COMPACT_ATOMS: atom_id res chain seq x y z
N MET A 1 62.67 39.64 60.94
CA MET A 1 61.63 40.21 60.04
C MET A 1 61.15 39.03 59.19
N THR A 2 60.00 38.50 59.47
CA THR A 2 59.44 37.26 59.02
C THR A 2 58.37 37.55 57.97
N ASN A 3 58.58 37.05 56.76
CA ASN A 3 57.55 37.09 55.73
C ASN A 3 56.88 35.72 55.56
N PHE A 4 55.61 35.69 55.88
CA PHE A 4 54.71 34.55 55.79
C PHE A 4 54.15 34.47 54.35
N VAL A 5 54.48 33.43 53.61
CA VAL A 5 53.88 33.15 52.28
C VAL A 5 52.79 32.10 52.46
N SER A 6 51.54 32.54 52.23
CA SER A 6 50.36 31.72 52.26
C SER A 6 50.20 30.96 50.93
N THR A 7 50.26 29.65 50.97
CA THR A 7 50.01 28.78 49.85
C THR A 7 48.51 28.49 49.74
N ARG A 8 47.80 29.04 48.70
CA ARG A 8 46.41 28.69 48.41
C ARG A 8 46.43 27.52 47.44
N SER A 9 45.94 26.38 47.93
CA SER A 9 45.65 25.18 47.12
C SER A 9 44.46 25.43 46.23
N LEU A 10 44.66 25.36 44.91
CA LEU A 10 43.64 25.45 43.90
C LEU A 10 43.13 24.02 43.57
N LEU A 11 41.95 23.70 44.06
CA LEU A 11 41.24 22.45 43.74
C LEU A 11 40.61 22.60 42.33
N LEU A 12 41.20 21.90 41.36
CA LEU A 12 40.61 21.74 40.02
C LEU A 12 39.53 20.67 40.05
N LEU A 13 38.28 21.08 39.98
CA LEU A 13 37.13 20.20 39.78
C LEU A 13 37.06 19.85 38.27
N CYS A 14 37.48 18.62 37.91
CA CYS A 14 37.24 18.07 36.61
C CYS A 14 35.77 17.59 36.47
N SER A 15 34.90 18.42 35.91
CA SER A 15 33.55 18.01 35.52
C SER A 15 33.63 17.20 34.24
N ALA A 16 33.50 15.87 34.33
CA ALA A 16 33.36 14.99 33.19
C ALA A 16 31.95 15.16 32.60
N ILE A 17 31.83 15.85 31.48
CA ILE A 17 30.59 15.91 30.71
C ILE A 17 30.48 14.59 29.90
N PHE A 18 29.61 13.69 30.39
CA PHE A 18 29.19 12.52 29.63
C PHE A 18 28.23 13.00 28.50
N LEU A 19 28.76 13.21 27.30
CA LEU A 19 27.93 13.30 26.09
C LEU A 19 27.38 11.89 25.82
N GLY A 20 26.16 11.63 26.31
CA GLY A 20 25.38 10.48 25.90
C GLY A 20 25.00 10.61 24.43
N ALA A 21 25.72 9.96 23.54
CA ALA A 21 25.32 9.80 22.15
C ALA A 21 24.06 8.91 22.11
N SER A 22 22.89 9.52 22.12
CA SER A 22 21.64 8.85 21.81
C SER A 22 21.71 8.45 20.32
N THR A 23 22.11 7.21 20.04
CA THR A 23 21.92 6.62 18.72
C THR A 23 20.41 6.50 18.49
N LEU A 24 19.83 7.44 17.76
CA LEU A 24 18.54 7.23 17.12
C LEU A 24 18.71 5.99 16.21
N ALA A 25 18.32 4.83 16.69
CA ALA A 25 18.07 3.70 15.85
C ALA A 25 16.93 4.13 14.92
N ALA A 26 17.27 4.52 13.68
CA ALA A 26 16.30 4.70 12.62
C ALA A 26 15.52 3.39 12.55
N ALA A 27 14.27 3.40 12.98
CA ALA A 27 13.37 2.27 12.82
C ALA A 27 13.38 1.96 11.32
N LYS A 28 13.96 0.82 10.96
CA LYS A 28 14.00 0.31 9.58
C LYS A 28 12.53 0.14 9.19
N GLY A 29 11.96 1.18 8.53
CA GLY A 29 10.57 1.16 8.10
C GLY A 29 10.34 -0.14 7.36
N SER A 30 9.38 -0.95 7.81
CA SER A 30 9.10 -2.22 7.17
C SER A 30 8.74 -1.94 5.71
N SER A 31 9.52 -2.51 4.79
CA SER A 31 9.28 -2.42 3.36
C SER A 31 7.95 -3.08 3.01
N LEU A 32 7.23 -2.52 2.03
CA LEU A 32 6.07 -3.18 1.41
C LEU A 32 6.44 -4.48 0.68
N ASP A 33 7.73 -4.69 0.37
CA ASP A 33 8.18 -5.89 -0.31
C ASP A 33 7.83 -7.14 0.49
N GLY A 34 7.24 -8.10 -0.18
CA GLY A 34 6.84 -9.36 0.45
C GLY A 34 5.67 -10.03 -0.26
N THR A 35 5.34 -11.19 0.25
CA THR A 35 4.15 -11.96 -0.16
C THR A 35 3.12 -11.90 0.94
N TYR A 36 1.86 -11.73 0.56
CA TYR A 36 0.75 -11.56 1.48
C TYR A 36 -0.41 -12.46 1.06
N ILE A 37 -1.03 -13.11 2.02
CA ILE A 37 -2.14 -14.05 1.85
C ILE A 37 -3.43 -13.41 2.38
N LEU A 38 -4.51 -13.55 1.62
CA LEU A 38 -5.82 -12.98 1.94
C LEU A 38 -6.35 -13.51 3.28
N ASP A 39 -6.73 -12.60 4.14
CA ASP A 39 -7.52 -12.86 5.34
C ASP A 39 -8.98 -12.55 5.03
N GLN A 40 -9.75 -13.59 4.75
CA GLN A 40 -11.17 -13.45 4.39
C GLN A 40 -12.02 -12.91 5.54
N THR A 41 -11.62 -13.17 6.79
CA THR A 41 -12.40 -12.78 7.98
C THR A 41 -12.39 -11.26 8.17
N ASP A 42 -11.23 -10.62 7.89
CA ASP A 42 -11.05 -9.18 8.05
C ASP A 42 -11.36 -8.39 6.76
N SER A 43 -11.72 -9.09 5.67
CA SER A 43 -12.01 -8.53 4.34
C SER A 43 -13.50 -8.36 4.10
N ASP A 44 -13.86 -7.36 3.29
CA ASP A 44 -15.24 -7.16 2.84
C ASP A 44 -15.65 -8.27 1.87
N ASN A 45 -16.94 -8.61 1.87
CA ASN A 45 -17.55 -9.51 0.90
C ASN A 45 -17.77 -8.77 -0.44
N ILE A 46 -16.90 -9.01 -1.41
CA ILE A 46 -16.96 -8.33 -2.72
C ILE A 46 -18.31 -8.57 -3.42
N ASN A 47 -18.89 -9.76 -3.30
CA ASN A 47 -20.15 -10.07 -3.96
C ASN A 47 -21.29 -9.21 -3.41
N GLU A 48 -21.35 -8.98 -2.10
CA GLU A 48 -22.35 -8.08 -1.49
C GLU A 48 -22.16 -6.62 -1.95
N VAL A 49 -20.92 -6.17 -2.09
CA VAL A 49 -20.60 -4.83 -2.62
C VAL A 49 -21.08 -4.70 -4.06
N ILE A 50 -20.82 -5.71 -4.90
CA ILE A 50 -21.28 -5.73 -6.30
C ILE A 50 -22.80 -5.73 -6.37
N GLU A 51 -23.48 -6.60 -5.60
CA GLU A 51 -24.94 -6.65 -5.56
C GLU A 51 -25.56 -5.30 -5.17
N THR A 52 -24.97 -4.63 -4.19
CA THR A 52 -25.38 -3.27 -3.79
C THR A 52 -25.22 -2.27 -4.93
N ALA A 53 -24.11 -2.34 -5.67
CA ALA A 53 -23.82 -1.43 -6.77
C ALA A 53 -24.78 -1.64 -7.95
N VAL A 54 -25.05 -2.89 -8.34
CA VAL A 54 -25.92 -3.20 -9.47
C VAL A 54 -27.40 -3.12 -9.13
N GLY A 55 -27.76 -3.22 -7.85
CA GLY A 55 -29.16 -3.13 -7.37
C GLY A 55 -29.87 -1.84 -7.78
N LYS A 56 -29.12 -0.76 -8.01
CA LYS A 56 -29.64 0.54 -8.48
C LYS A 56 -29.78 0.68 -9.99
N LEU A 57 -29.32 -0.31 -10.76
CA LEU A 57 -29.43 -0.34 -12.21
C LEU A 57 -30.81 -0.89 -12.63
N ASN A 58 -31.24 -0.53 -13.84
CA ASN A 58 -32.45 -1.14 -14.39
C ASN A 58 -32.22 -2.65 -14.63
N PHE A 59 -33.31 -3.42 -14.65
CA PHE A 59 -33.24 -4.89 -14.72
C PHE A 59 -32.56 -5.41 -15.99
N LEU A 60 -32.67 -4.69 -17.13
CA LEU A 60 -32.10 -5.12 -18.40
C LEU A 60 -30.56 -5.07 -18.44
N THR A 61 -29.95 -4.16 -17.68
CA THR A 61 -28.50 -3.94 -17.67
C THR A 61 -27.82 -4.56 -16.43
N ARG A 62 -28.60 -4.93 -15.41
CA ARG A 62 -28.09 -5.40 -14.11
C ARG A 62 -27.20 -6.63 -14.23
N ASP A 63 -27.64 -7.66 -14.95
CA ASP A 63 -26.89 -8.92 -15.04
C ASP A 63 -25.61 -8.77 -15.87
N ILE A 64 -25.66 -7.95 -16.89
CA ILE A 64 -24.45 -7.61 -17.69
C ILE A 64 -23.44 -6.87 -16.84
N ALA A 65 -23.91 -5.88 -16.06
CA ALA A 65 -23.05 -5.11 -15.16
C ALA A 65 -22.47 -5.98 -14.05
N ARG A 66 -23.28 -6.87 -13.44
CA ARG A 66 -22.84 -7.85 -12.42
C ARG A 66 -21.71 -8.70 -12.97
N GLY A 67 -21.90 -9.42 -14.06
CA GLY A 67 -20.89 -10.31 -14.63
C GLY A 67 -19.61 -9.59 -15.03
N ARG A 68 -19.68 -8.31 -15.43
CA ARG A 68 -18.49 -7.50 -15.69
C ARG A 68 -17.79 -7.10 -14.41
N LEU A 69 -18.51 -6.65 -13.38
CA LEU A 69 -17.92 -6.26 -12.10
C LEU A 69 -17.28 -7.44 -11.38
N GLU A 70 -17.88 -8.62 -11.41
CA GLU A 70 -17.28 -9.86 -10.86
C GLU A 70 -15.94 -10.18 -11.53
N LYS A 71 -15.84 -10.06 -12.86
CA LYS A 71 -14.58 -10.27 -13.58
C LYS A 71 -13.53 -9.22 -13.24
N LEU A 72 -13.93 -7.98 -13.02
CA LEU A 72 -13.01 -6.87 -12.70
C LEU A 72 -12.58 -6.85 -11.24
N ASN A 73 -13.35 -7.50 -10.34
CA ASN A 73 -13.13 -7.48 -8.90
C ASN A 73 -12.94 -8.89 -8.30
N PRO A 74 -12.00 -9.71 -8.79
CA PRO A 74 -11.74 -11.01 -8.19
C PRO A 74 -11.13 -10.85 -6.79
N ALA A 75 -11.49 -11.74 -5.87
CA ALA A 75 -10.84 -11.86 -4.57
C ALA A 75 -9.49 -12.59 -4.75
N TYR A 76 -8.41 -11.86 -4.96
CA TYR A 76 -7.08 -12.43 -5.08
C TYR A 76 -6.64 -13.04 -3.74
N ARG A 77 -6.20 -14.30 -3.77
CA ARG A 77 -5.74 -15.03 -2.57
C ARG A 77 -4.35 -14.62 -2.11
N LYS A 78 -3.52 -14.17 -3.06
CA LYS A 78 -2.12 -13.84 -2.82
C LYS A 78 -1.75 -12.56 -3.55
N VAL A 79 -1.05 -11.66 -2.85
CA VAL A 79 -0.44 -10.46 -3.41
C VAL A 79 1.05 -10.51 -3.09
N ALA A 80 1.90 -10.35 -4.10
CA ALA A 80 3.34 -10.16 -3.92
C ALA A 80 3.73 -8.78 -4.46
N ILE A 81 4.48 -8.02 -3.65
CA ILE A 81 4.98 -6.69 -3.99
C ILE A 81 6.50 -6.74 -3.93
N ILE A 82 7.15 -6.24 -4.97
CA ILE A 82 8.59 -6.10 -5.06
C ILE A 82 8.89 -4.69 -5.56
N SER A 83 9.76 -3.97 -4.88
CA SER A 83 10.21 -2.65 -5.31
C SER A 83 11.73 -2.61 -5.50
N SER A 84 12.16 -1.93 -6.56
CA SER A 84 13.55 -1.62 -6.86
C SER A 84 13.69 -0.10 -7.00
N PRO A 85 14.91 0.44 -7.15
CA PRO A 85 15.10 1.88 -7.38
C PRO A 85 14.36 2.43 -8.62
N ASP A 86 14.14 1.58 -9.63
CA ASP A 86 13.60 2.00 -10.92
C ASP A 86 12.17 1.51 -11.18
N GLU A 87 11.75 0.41 -10.53
CA GLU A 87 10.52 -0.30 -10.86
C GLU A 87 9.79 -0.81 -9.63
N ILE A 88 8.46 -0.81 -9.73
CA ILE A 88 7.56 -1.49 -8.77
C ILE A 88 6.85 -2.61 -9.52
N SER A 89 6.80 -3.78 -8.91
CA SER A 89 6.12 -4.98 -9.41
C SER A 89 5.07 -5.45 -8.43
N VAL A 90 3.84 -5.67 -8.91
CA VAL A 90 2.74 -6.29 -8.15
C VAL A 90 2.28 -7.52 -8.90
N THR A 91 2.31 -8.67 -8.21
CA THR A 91 1.81 -9.95 -8.71
C THR A 91 0.63 -10.38 -7.87
N VAL A 92 -0.48 -10.73 -8.50
CA VAL A 92 -1.65 -11.29 -7.82
C VAL A 92 -1.84 -12.75 -8.24
N ASP A 93 -2.03 -13.64 -7.27
CA ASP A 93 -2.10 -15.09 -7.44
C ASP A 93 -0.94 -15.63 -8.30
N ASN A 94 -1.25 -16.31 -9.41
CA ASN A 94 -0.29 -16.83 -10.37
C ASN A 94 -0.31 -16.04 -11.69
N GLN A 95 -0.80 -14.79 -11.65
CA GLN A 95 -0.87 -13.95 -12.85
C GLN A 95 0.49 -13.35 -13.19
N ARG A 96 0.59 -12.81 -14.42
CA ARG A 96 1.76 -12.04 -14.85
C ARG A 96 1.94 -10.82 -13.96
N PRO A 97 3.19 -10.51 -13.51
CA PRO A 97 3.47 -9.30 -12.75
C PRO A 97 3.08 -8.05 -13.54
N LEU A 98 2.38 -7.13 -12.91
CA LEU A 98 2.28 -5.77 -13.40
C LEU A 98 3.48 -4.98 -12.90
N GLN A 99 4.25 -4.45 -13.83
CA GLN A 99 5.46 -3.68 -13.58
C GLN A 99 5.28 -2.26 -14.08
N THR A 100 5.66 -1.27 -13.26
CA THR A 100 5.64 0.16 -13.63
C THR A 100 6.88 0.87 -13.11
N PRO A 101 7.33 1.93 -13.80
CA PRO A 101 8.40 2.77 -13.27
C PRO A 101 8.02 3.36 -11.91
N VAL A 102 8.98 3.43 -10.97
CA VAL A 102 8.80 3.97 -9.63
C VAL A 102 8.31 5.43 -9.62
N LYS A 103 8.61 6.18 -10.68
CA LYS A 103 8.17 7.57 -10.88
C LYS A 103 6.69 7.71 -11.29
N GLY A 104 5.94 6.60 -11.34
CA GLY A 104 4.51 6.62 -11.61
C GLY A 104 4.12 6.84 -13.07
N ALA A 105 5.05 6.72 -14.03
CA ALA A 105 4.71 6.77 -15.45
C ALA A 105 3.77 5.61 -15.81
N PRO A 106 2.65 5.88 -16.52
CA PRO A 106 1.68 4.85 -16.86
C PRO A 106 2.22 3.91 -17.96
N VAL A 107 1.91 2.62 -17.81
CA VAL A 107 2.20 1.57 -18.80
C VAL A 107 0.89 1.02 -19.36
N ALA A 108 0.93 0.48 -20.59
CA ALA A 108 -0.21 -0.25 -21.17
C ALA A 108 -0.37 -1.60 -20.45
N TRP A 109 -1.60 -1.93 -20.10
CA TRP A 109 -1.94 -3.18 -19.42
C TRP A 109 -3.24 -3.76 -19.99
N VAL A 110 -3.42 -5.07 -19.84
CA VAL A 110 -4.67 -5.76 -20.16
C VAL A 110 -5.31 -6.22 -18.86
N GLY A 111 -6.51 -5.76 -18.59
CA GLY A 111 -7.27 -6.10 -17.40
C GLY A 111 -7.80 -7.54 -17.40
N PRO A 112 -8.38 -8.00 -16.27
CA PRO A 112 -8.93 -9.36 -16.15
C PRO A 112 -10.08 -9.65 -17.14
N ASP A 113 -10.78 -8.62 -17.59
CA ASP A 113 -11.85 -8.70 -18.60
C ASP A 113 -11.35 -8.62 -20.04
N GLY A 114 -10.03 -8.56 -20.25
CA GLY A 114 -9.39 -8.36 -21.56
C GLY A 114 -9.36 -6.90 -22.03
N GLY A 115 -9.89 -5.97 -21.24
CA GLY A 115 -9.90 -4.54 -21.55
C GLY A 115 -8.51 -3.91 -21.48
N LYS A 116 -8.22 -3.01 -22.44
CA LYS A 116 -6.96 -2.24 -22.44
C LYS A 116 -7.06 -1.07 -21.46
N VAL A 117 -6.11 -0.96 -20.55
CA VAL A 117 -6.03 0.09 -19.53
C VAL A 117 -4.62 0.69 -19.48
N LYS A 118 -4.51 1.87 -18.91
CA LYS A 118 -3.22 2.43 -18.47
C LYS A 118 -3.08 2.14 -16.99
N ALA A 119 -1.97 1.55 -16.58
CA ALA A 119 -1.66 1.24 -15.19
C ALA A 119 -0.45 2.06 -14.72
N SER A 120 -0.51 2.59 -13.51
CA SER A 120 0.61 3.28 -12.86
C SER A 120 0.65 2.94 -11.38
N MET A 121 1.85 3.02 -10.77
CA MET A 121 2.03 2.81 -9.35
C MET A 121 2.86 3.96 -8.75
N GLN A 122 2.51 4.33 -7.52
CA GLN A 122 3.25 5.33 -6.73
C GLN A 122 3.48 4.77 -5.33
N LEU A 123 4.74 4.70 -4.95
CA LEU A 123 5.18 4.21 -3.64
C LEU A 123 5.56 5.40 -2.75
N ALA A 124 4.97 5.47 -1.57
CA ALA A 124 5.27 6.49 -0.56
C ALA A 124 5.35 5.84 0.83
N GLY A 125 6.56 5.56 1.28
CA GLY A 125 6.79 4.88 2.55
C GLY A 125 6.12 3.50 2.60
N ARG A 126 5.12 3.33 3.46
CA ARG A 126 4.35 2.09 3.62
C ARG A 126 3.04 2.06 2.83
N ARG A 127 2.89 2.92 1.84
CA ARG A 127 1.69 3.00 1.01
C ARG A 127 2.06 2.89 -0.46
N LEU A 128 1.33 2.05 -1.19
CA LEU A 128 1.43 1.88 -2.64
C LEU A 128 0.05 2.15 -3.25
N ALA A 129 -0.05 3.20 -4.06
CA ALA A 129 -1.23 3.48 -4.85
C ALA A 129 -1.05 2.90 -6.27
N GLN A 130 -1.87 1.92 -6.64
CA GLN A 130 -1.92 1.31 -7.97
C GLN A 130 -3.17 1.80 -8.68
N THR A 131 -3.01 2.51 -9.79
CA THR A 131 -4.11 3.14 -10.53
C THR A 131 -4.24 2.51 -11.91
N PHE A 132 -5.48 2.15 -12.27
CA PHE A 132 -5.88 1.71 -13.61
C PHE A 132 -6.85 2.73 -14.19
N THR A 133 -6.63 3.14 -15.44
CA THR A 133 -7.48 4.12 -16.12
C THR A 133 -7.82 3.63 -17.53
N SER A 134 -9.10 3.71 -17.89
CA SER A 134 -9.61 3.43 -19.23
C SER A 134 -10.66 4.47 -19.64
N ALA A 135 -11.22 4.36 -20.83
CA ALA A 135 -12.38 5.16 -21.23
C ALA A 135 -13.65 4.83 -20.40
N ASP A 136 -13.73 3.62 -19.83
CA ASP A 136 -14.88 3.13 -19.08
C ASP A 136 -14.83 3.49 -17.58
N GLY A 137 -13.68 3.99 -17.09
CA GLY A 137 -13.56 4.37 -15.68
C GLY A 137 -12.13 4.32 -15.13
N ARG A 138 -12.07 4.45 -13.83
CA ARG A 138 -10.82 4.46 -13.06
C ARG A 138 -10.96 3.54 -11.85
N ARG A 139 -9.93 2.73 -11.60
CA ARG A 139 -9.78 1.93 -10.39
C ARG A 139 -8.49 2.31 -9.68
N VAL A 140 -8.55 2.42 -8.36
CA VAL A 140 -7.38 2.58 -7.48
C VAL A 140 -7.37 1.45 -6.47
N ASN A 141 -6.27 0.73 -6.39
CA ASN A 141 -5.96 -0.17 -5.30
C ASN A 141 -4.91 0.54 -4.43
N ASP A 142 -5.30 0.88 -3.22
CA ASP A 142 -4.46 1.59 -2.27
C ASP A 142 -4.00 0.64 -1.17
N TYR A 143 -2.77 0.17 -1.28
CA TYR A 143 -2.16 -0.75 -0.34
C TYR A 143 -1.49 0.01 0.79
N THR A 144 -1.79 -0.33 2.03
CA THR A 144 -1.17 0.24 3.22
C THR A 144 -0.67 -0.88 4.13
N LEU A 145 0.63 -0.84 4.45
CA LEU A 145 1.24 -1.78 5.36
C LEU A 145 1.14 -1.29 6.81
N SER A 146 0.71 -2.16 7.72
CA SER A 146 0.65 -1.87 9.14
C SER A 146 2.03 -1.52 9.73
N PRO A 147 2.08 -0.80 10.87
CA PRO A 147 3.35 -0.43 11.52
C PRO A 147 4.26 -1.60 11.85
N ASP A 148 3.68 -2.75 12.23
CA ASP A 148 4.40 -3.98 12.55
C ASP A 148 4.85 -4.77 11.32
N GLY A 149 4.45 -4.33 10.10
CA GLY A 149 4.81 -4.97 8.84
C GLY A 149 4.09 -6.28 8.54
N ARG A 150 3.09 -6.67 9.34
CA ARG A 150 2.43 -7.98 9.24
C ARG A 150 1.15 -7.98 8.43
N THR A 151 0.46 -6.85 8.37
CA THR A 151 -0.84 -6.73 7.72
C THR A 151 -0.78 -5.73 6.58
N LEU A 152 -1.20 -6.15 5.39
CA LEU A 152 -1.36 -5.31 4.22
C LEU A 152 -2.87 -5.11 3.99
N THR A 153 -3.33 -3.88 4.05
CA THR A 153 -4.71 -3.52 3.71
C THR A 153 -4.75 -2.94 2.31
N MET A 154 -5.59 -3.49 1.44
CA MET A 154 -5.89 -2.94 0.12
C MET A 154 -7.28 -2.31 0.14
N GLN A 155 -7.35 -0.99 0.04
CA GLN A 155 -8.60 -0.26 -0.19
C GLN A 155 -8.80 -0.09 -1.68
N VAL A 156 -9.90 -0.61 -2.20
CA VAL A 156 -10.28 -0.46 -3.60
C VAL A 156 -11.28 0.67 -3.75
N THR A 157 -11.08 1.50 -4.76
CA THR A 157 -12.03 2.52 -5.19
C THR A 157 -12.19 2.42 -6.70
N GLU A 158 -13.41 2.18 -7.19
CA GLU A 158 -13.71 2.08 -8.61
C GLU A 158 -14.82 3.06 -8.99
N THR A 159 -14.57 3.87 -10.01
CA THR A 159 -15.51 4.84 -10.57
C THR A 159 -15.72 4.58 -12.05
N SER A 160 -16.96 4.66 -12.50
CA SER A 160 -17.32 4.53 -13.92
C SER A 160 -18.49 5.45 -14.23
N PRO A 161 -18.51 6.11 -15.42
CA PRO A 161 -19.67 6.87 -15.87
C PRO A 161 -20.96 6.03 -16.02
N ARG A 162 -20.80 4.70 -16.10
CA ARG A 162 -21.92 3.74 -16.25
C ARG A 162 -22.49 3.27 -14.91
N LEU A 163 -21.85 3.62 -13.80
CA LEU A 163 -22.30 3.29 -12.46
C LEU A 163 -22.87 4.54 -11.79
N SER A 164 -23.99 4.37 -11.10
CA SER A 164 -24.65 5.46 -10.35
C SER A 164 -23.90 5.83 -9.05
N GLN A 165 -22.95 5.00 -8.65
CA GLN A 165 -22.16 5.20 -7.43
C GLN A 165 -20.75 4.63 -7.57
N THR A 166 -19.84 5.17 -6.78
CA THR A 166 -18.50 4.61 -6.60
C THR A 166 -18.58 3.28 -5.88
N ILE A 167 -17.82 2.29 -6.36
CA ILE A 167 -17.61 1.02 -5.67
C ILE A 167 -16.39 1.17 -4.76
N THR A 168 -16.56 0.82 -3.49
CA THR A 168 -15.45 0.79 -2.52
C THR A 168 -15.53 -0.48 -1.69
N TYR A 169 -14.38 -1.11 -1.46
CA TYR A 169 -14.25 -2.24 -0.56
C TYR A 169 -12.83 -2.39 -0.06
N LYS A 170 -12.66 -3.12 1.01
CA LYS A 170 -11.39 -3.39 1.68
C LYS A 170 -11.08 -4.88 1.61
N GLN A 171 -9.81 -5.21 1.28
CA GLN A 171 -9.25 -6.54 1.47
C GLN A 171 -8.05 -6.47 2.39
N VAL A 172 -7.97 -7.42 3.31
CA VAL A 172 -6.90 -7.53 4.30
C VAL A 172 -6.07 -8.77 3.99
N TYR A 173 -4.75 -8.63 4.03
CA TYR A 173 -3.81 -9.70 3.76
C TYR A 173 -2.82 -9.82 4.93
N ARG A 174 -2.38 -11.02 5.24
CA ARG A 174 -1.34 -11.31 6.22
C ARG A 174 -0.04 -11.65 5.49
N ARG A 175 1.08 -11.08 5.98
CA ARG A 175 2.40 -11.38 5.42
C ARG A 175 2.67 -12.87 5.56
N ALA A 176 3.08 -13.51 4.47
CA ALA A 176 3.56 -14.89 4.50
C ALA A 176 4.91 -14.96 5.25
N SER A 177 5.09 -16.04 6.00
CA SER A 177 6.32 -16.34 6.77
C SER A 177 7.47 -16.70 5.85
#